data_ef129951711d7124fc66bf995a10163a
#
_entry.id   ef129951711d7124fc66bf995a10163a
#
_cell.length_a   1.000
_cell.length_b   1.000
_cell.length_c   1.000
_cell.angle_alpha   90.00
_cell.angle_beta   90.00
_cell.angle_gamma   90.00
#
_symmetry.space_group_name_H-M   'P 1'
#
loop_
_entity.id
_entity.type
_entity.pdbx_description
1 polymer ?
#
loop_
_entity_poly.entity_id
_entity_poly.type
_entity_poly.pdbx_seq_one_letter_code
_entity_poly.pdbx_strand_id
1 'polypeptide(L)'
;MRIITLVCFCLTSIISFSSAEESLLIDYTYEGGHGVDFGKTTRGPIKVGEINDTRDVAFPEIIVSGEDGYISNKPLSEVIRSAIIQGLESGDAKLVEEGQNFTLSGDIISSEAQVISGENGDSIRLTIRTNLELRDANRTVWSTVIFGRGTALVSEGFEGALGRALDRTVNDFIGDTYFQIEVL
;
A
#
# COMPACT_ATOMS: atom_id res chain seq x y z
N MET A 1 -53.58 -42.99 34.66
CA MET A 1 -53.53 -42.00 33.58
C MET A 1 -52.15 -41.33 33.62
N ARG A 2 -51.20 -41.80 32.78
CA ARG A 2 -49.82 -41.32 32.76
C ARG A 2 -49.66 -40.41 31.54
N ILE A 3 -49.37 -39.13 31.80
CA ILE A 3 -49.09 -38.12 30.77
C ILE A 3 -47.60 -38.22 30.43
N ILE A 4 -47.28 -38.60 29.19
CA ILE A 4 -45.92 -38.59 28.67
C ILE A 4 -45.75 -37.23 27.98
N THR A 5 -44.90 -36.39 28.59
CA THR A 5 -44.47 -35.09 28.00
C THR A 5 -43.33 -35.37 27.04
N LEU A 6 -43.60 -35.20 25.74
CA LEU A 6 -42.61 -35.31 24.66
C LEU A 6 -41.86 -33.94 24.55
N VAL A 7 -40.60 -33.93 25.01
CA VAL A 7 -39.73 -32.74 24.83
C VAL A 7 -39.09 -32.85 23.46
N CYS A 8 -39.51 -31.98 22.54
CA CYS A 8 -38.93 -31.85 21.21
C CYS A 8 -37.68 -30.98 21.30
N PHE A 9 -36.49 -31.56 21.17
CA PHE A 9 -35.21 -30.87 21.15
C PHE A 9 -34.94 -30.42 19.70
N CYS A 10 -35.25 -29.15 19.39
CA CYS A 10 -34.85 -28.54 18.11
C CYS A 10 -33.35 -28.24 18.17
N LEU A 11 -32.53 -29.08 17.56
CA LEU A 11 -31.13 -28.74 17.20
C LEU A 11 -31.16 -27.73 16.06
N THR A 12 -30.99 -26.46 16.34
CA THR A 12 -30.65 -25.45 15.36
C THR A 12 -29.17 -25.59 15.01
N SER A 13 -28.88 -26.25 13.90
CA SER A 13 -27.53 -26.25 13.30
C SER A 13 -27.22 -24.85 12.81
N ILE A 14 -26.37 -24.12 13.54
CA ILE A 14 -25.78 -22.89 13.07
C ILE A 14 -24.73 -23.29 12.03
N ILE A 15 -25.11 -23.21 10.76
CA ILE A 15 -24.16 -23.34 9.66
C ILE A 15 -23.43 -22.00 9.60
N SER A 16 -22.26 -21.93 10.23
CA SER A 16 -21.32 -20.83 10.03
C SER A 16 -20.76 -20.98 8.62
N PHE A 17 -21.25 -20.19 7.69
CA PHE A 17 -20.57 -19.96 6.42
C PHE A 17 -19.30 -19.16 6.74
N SER A 18 -18.19 -19.86 6.90
CA SER A 18 -16.87 -19.25 6.78
C SER A 18 -16.65 -19.04 5.28
N SER A 19 -16.99 -17.86 4.79
CA SER A 19 -16.45 -17.38 3.53
C SER A 19 -14.95 -17.25 3.75
N ALA A 20 -14.16 -18.12 3.14
CA ALA A 20 -12.73 -17.90 3.05
C ALA A 20 -12.57 -16.68 2.13
N GLU A 21 -12.32 -15.51 2.71
CA GLU A 21 -11.90 -14.34 1.96
C GLU A 21 -10.58 -14.72 1.25
N GLU A 22 -10.66 -14.78 -0.08
CA GLU A 22 -9.48 -15.08 -0.90
C GLU A 22 -8.55 -13.88 -0.79
N SER A 23 -7.39 -14.07 -0.15
CA SER A 23 -6.41 -13.01 -0.02
C SER A 23 -5.72 -12.77 -1.36
N LEU A 24 -5.58 -11.50 -1.75
CA LEU A 24 -4.88 -11.09 -2.94
C LEU A 24 -3.39 -11.43 -2.83
N LEU A 25 -2.86 -12.11 -3.83
CA LEU A 25 -1.42 -12.34 -3.95
C LEU A 25 -0.78 -11.12 -4.60
N ILE A 26 -0.14 -10.26 -3.81
CA ILE A 26 0.54 -9.09 -4.33
C ILE A 26 1.93 -9.47 -4.81
N ASP A 27 2.10 -9.43 -6.13
CA ASP A 27 3.38 -9.56 -6.85
C ASP A 27 3.61 -8.28 -7.65
N TYR A 28 4.03 -7.23 -6.95
CA TYR A 28 4.28 -5.93 -7.55
C TYR A 28 5.74 -5.76 -7.93
N THR A 29 5.98 -5.35 -9.17
CA THR A 29 7.27 -4.95 -9.69
C THR A 29 7.16 -3.55 -10.29
N TYR A 30 8.02 -2.63 -9.86
CA TYR A 30 8.10 -1.30 -10.45
C TYR A 30 8.90 -1.35 -11.77
N GLU A 31 8.27 -0.99 -12.88
CA GLU A 31 8.89 -1.06 -14.20
C GLU A 31 9.71 0.20 -14.57
N GLY A 32 9.80 1.18 -13.68
CA GLY A 32 10.53 2.42 -13.91
C GLY A 32 9.65 3.55 -14.48
N GLY A 33 10.29 4.63 -14.91
CA GLY A 33 9.60 5.73 -15.60
C GLY A 33 9.75 7.11 -14.97
N HIS A 34 10.36 7.24 -13.77
CA HIS A 34 10.58 8.56 -13.15
C HIS A 34 11.73 9.35 -13.80
N GLY A 35 12.69 8.69 -14.49
CA GLY A 35 13.79 9.35 -15.21
C GLY A 35 14.86 10.03 -14.35
N VAL A 36 14.83 9.84 -13.04
CA VAL A 36 15.82 10.39 -12.09
C VAL A 36 16.98 9.42 -11.93
N ASP A 37 18.21 9.91 -12.00
CA ASP A 37 19.45 9.15 -11.83
C ASP A 37 20.13 9.59 -10.52
N PHE A 38 19.98 8.79 -9.46
CA PHE A 38 20.59 9.04 -8.17
C PHE A 38 22.07 8.62 -8.12
N GLY A 39 22.50 7.75 -9.04
CA GLY A 39 23.88 7.20 -9.03
C GLY A 39 24.96 8.23 -9.29
N LYS A 40 24.63 9.32 -9.98
CA LYS A 40 25.64 10.35 -10.37
C LYS A 40 25.80 11.48 -9.38
N THR A 41 24.78 11.78 -8.58
CA THR A 41 24.70 13.09 -7.89
C THR A 41 24.22 13.00 -6.44
N THR A 42 23.97 11.82 -5.89
CA THR A 42 23.44 11.71 -4.51
C THR A 42 24.41 12.27 -3.47
N ARG A 43 23.87 13.02 -2.51
CA ARG A 43 24.60 13.52 -1.33
C ARG A 43 24.97 12.42 -0.34
N GLY A 44 24.63 11.18 -0.62
CA GLY A 44 25.03 10.01 0.16
C GLY A 44 24.01 8.90 0.18
N PRO A 45 24.32 7.81 0.90
CA PRO A 45 23.45 6.63 0.95
C PRO A 45 22.16 6.92 1.72
N ILE A 46 21.07 6.27 1.24
CA ILE A 46 19.72 6.36 1.79
C ILE A 46 19.38 5.03 2.46
N LYS A 47 18.83 5.08 3.67
CA LYS A 47 18.15 3.96 4.31
C LYS A 47 16.64 4.12 4.12
N VAL A 48 15.98 3.10 3.61
CA VAL A 48 14.52 3.03 3.65
C VAL A 48 14.11 2.39 4.98
N GLY A 49 13.64 3.22 5.89
CA GLY A 49 13.18 2.83 7.22
C GLY A 49 11.81 2.16 7.19
N GLU A 50 11.11 2.26 8.30
CA GLU A 50 9.78 1.67 8.44
C GLU A 50 8.72 2.57 7.79
N ILE A 51 7.73 1.93 7.19
CA ILE A 51 6.45 2.53 6.82
C ILE A 51 5.42 1.97 7.81
N ASN A 52 4.90 2.83 8.66
CA ASN A 52 3.92 2.41 9.66
C ASN A 52 2.51 2.44 9.07
N ASP A 53 1.65 1.54 9.51
CA ASP A 53 0.24 1.60 9.21
C ASP A 53 -0.50 2.29 10.36
N THR A 54 -0.92 3.54 10.14
CA THR A 54 -1.64 4.35 11.15
C THR A 54 -3.16 4.38 10.91
N ARG A 55 -3.65 3.58 9.95
CA ARG A 55 -5.08 3.42 9.68
C ARG A 55 -5.75 2.65 10.82
N ASP A 56 -7.02 2.94 11.06
CA ASP A 56 -7.85 2.14 11.97
C ASP A 56 -8.36 0.89 11.24
N VAL A 57 -7.53 -0.15 11.16
CA VAL A 57 -7.83 -1.43 10.52
C VAL A 57 -7.61 -2.58 11.49
N ALA A 58 -8.40 -3.65 11.36
CA ALA A 58 -8.32 -4.80 12.27
C ALA A 58 -7.01 -5.60 12.13
N PHE A 59 -6.46 -5.69 10.90
CA PHE A 59 -5.20 -6.36 10.59
C PHE A 59 -4.42 -5.56 9.53
N PRO A 60 -3.08 -5.62 9.54
CA PRO A 60 -2.23 -4.85 8.61
C PRO A 60 -2.33 -5.31 7.15
N GLU A 61 -2.86 -6.50 6.89
CA GLU A 61 -3.08 -7.04 5.55
C GLU A 61 -4.32 -6.45 4.86
N ILE A 62 -5.20 -5.76 5.59
CA ILE A 62 -6.36 -5.08 4.99
C ILE A 62 -5.86 -3.92 4.13
N ILE A 63 -6.10 -4.00 2.81
CA ILE A 63 -5.83 -2.89 1.90
C ILE A 63 -6.97 -1.88 1.96
N VAL A 64 -8.22 -2.36 1.88
CA VAL A 64 -9.43 -1.53 1.96
C VAL A 64 -10.43 -2.21 2.87
N SER A 65 -10.97 -1.46 3.85
CA SER A 65 -12.00 -1.94 4.76
C SER A 65 -13.40 -1.80 4.15
N GLY A 66 -14.35 -2.64 4.58
CA GLY A 66 -15.76 -2.58 4.20
C GLY A 66 -16.31 -3.92 3.71
N GLU A 67 -17.56 -3.94 3.27
CA GLU A 67 -18.24 -5.16 2.78
C GLU A 67 -17.56 -5.71 1.52
N ASP A 68 -17.07 -4.81 0.65
CA ASP A 68 -16.28 -5.12 -0.54
C ASP A 68 -14.79 -4.87 -0.28
N GLY A 69 -14.31 -5.19 0.93
CA GLY A 69 -12.93 -4.99 1.35
C GLY A 69 -11.96 -5.91 0.63
N TYR A 70 -10.69 -5.48 0.58
CA TYR A 70 -9.61 -6.26 -0.04
C TYR A 70 -8.53 -6.55 1.00
N ILE A 71 -8.17 -7.82 1.10
CA ILE A 71 -7.11 -8.32 2.00
C ILE A 71 -5.97 -8.85 1.14
N SER A 72 -4.74 -8.52 1.52
CA SER A 72 -3.54 -9.00 0.85
C SER A 72 -2.85 -10.11 1.63
N ASN A 73 -1.93 -10.80 0.98
CA ASN A 73 -1.05 -11.78 1.63
C ASN A 73 0.12 -11.16 2.41
N LYS A 74 0.24 -9.82 2.39
CA LYS A 74 1.30 -9.05 3.08
C LYS A 74 0.70 -7.76 3.66
N PRO A 75 1.26 -7.23 4.76
CA PRO A 75 0.92 -5.89 5.25
C PRO A 75 1.06 -4.82 4.16
N LEU A 76 0.10 -3.90 4.07
CA LEU A 76 0.17 -2.81 3.08
C LEU A 76 1.43 -1.94 3.26
N SER A 77 1.91 -1.81 4.49
CA SER A 77 3.16 -1.11 4.81
C SER A 77 4.39 -1.76 4.16
N GLU A 78 4.46 -3.08 4.13
CA GLU A 78 5.54 -3.82 3.45
C GLU A 78 5.45 -3.66 1.94
N VAL A 79 4.23 -3.68 1.38
CA VAL A 79 3.99 -3.48 -0.05
C VAL A 79 4.47 -2.11 -0.49
N ILE A 80 4.09 -1.05 0.23
CA ILE A 80 4.51 0.33 -0.08
C ILE A 80 6.02 0.49 0.11
N ARG A 81 6.60 -0.04 1.20
CA ARG A 81 8.04 -0.01 1.43
C ARG A 81 8.82 -0.66 0.30
N SER A 82 8.35 -1.83 -0.15
CA SER A 82 8.96 -2.54 -1.28
C SER A 82 8.89 -1.73 -2.58
N ALA A 83 7.75 -1.09 -2.86
CA ALA A 83 7.60 -0.22 -4.04
C ALA A 83 8.57 0.98 -4.01
N ILE A 84 8.72 1.62 -2.85
CA ILE A 84 9.67 2.74 -2.66
C ILE A 84 11.11 2.27 -2.89
N ILE A 85 11.50 1.11 -2.34
CA ILE A 85 12.84 0.53 -2.55
C ILE A 85 13.09 0.30 -4.02
N GLN A 86 12.17 -0.38 -4.72
CA GLN A 86 12.28 -0.66 -6.16
C GLN A 86 12.39 0.63 -6.99
N GLY A 87 11.61 1.67 -6.63
CA GLY A 87 11.69 2.96 -7.28
C GLY A 87 13.05 3.64 -7.12
N LEU A 88 13.62 3.65 -5.92
CA LEU A 88 14.94 4.20 -5.66
C LEU A 88 16.05 3.41 -6.36
N GLU A 89 15.97 2.07 -6.34
CA GLU A 89 16.91 1.17 -7.03
C GLU A 89 16.86 1.37 -8.54
N SER A 90 15.68 1.60 -9.12
CA SER A 90 15.54 1.86 -10.56
C SER A 90 16.21 3.15 -11.02
N GLY A 91 16.50 4.06 -10.10
CA GLY A 91 17.28 5.28 -10.31
C GLY A 91 18.73 5.17 -9.83
N ASP A 92 19.25 3.98 -9.59
CA ASP A 92 20.61 3.72 -9.10
C ASP A 92 20.91 4.37 -7.74
N ALA A 93 19.91 4.55 -6.87
CA ALA A 93 20.13 5.06 -5.52
C ALA A 93 20.96 4.09 -4.69
N LYS A 94 21.94 4.62 -3.95
CA LYS A 94 22.72 3.82 -3.01
C LYS A 94 21.92 3.56 -1.75
N LEU A 95 21.28 2.39 -1.67
CA LEU A 95 20.55 1.95 -0.47
C LEU A 95 21.47 1.20 0.49
N VAL A 96 21.29 1.44 1.81
CA VAL A 96 22.07 0.82 2.88
C VAL A 96 21.19 0.53 4.09
N GLU A 97 21.58 -0.44 4.90
CA GLU A 97 20.96 -0.71 6.20
C GLU A 97 21.59 0.13 7.34
N GLU A 98 22.88 0.44 7.23
CA GLU A 98 23.62 1.23 8.20
C GLU A 98 24.58 2.20 7.50
N GLY A 99 24.97 3.26 8.21
CA GLY A 99 25.90 4.27 7.68
C GLY A 99 25.27 5.21 6.67
N GLN A 100 23.95 5.42 6.77
CA GLN A 100 23.17 6.29 5.90
C GLN A 100 23.42 7.78 6.19
N ASN A 101 23.30 8.61 5.15
CA ASN A 101 23.19 10.06 5.28
C ASN A 101 21.73 10.48 5.50
N PHE A 102 20.80 9.72 4.90
CA PHE A 102 19.39 9.97 4.94
C PHE A 102 18.60 8.72 5.35
N THR A 103 17.54 8.92 6.11
CA THR A 103 16.54 7.90 6.40
C THR A 103 15.20 8.36 5.82
N LEU A 104 14.63 7.55 4.92
CA LEU A 104 13.28 7.73 4.40
C LEU A 104 12.35 6.82 5.18
N SER A 105 11.33 7.37 5.80
CA SER A 105 10.29 6.64 6.55
C SER A 105 8.93 7.24 6.27
N GLY A 106 7.86 6.64 6.79
CA GLY A 106 6.53 7.23 6.59
C GLY A 106 5.41 6.50 7.32
N ASP A 107 4.20 7.03 7.10
CA ASP A 107 2.97 6.54 7.71
C ASP A 107 1.87 6.43 6.65
N ILE A 108 1.18 5.29 6.59
CA ILE A 108 -0.04 5.14 5.80
C ILE A 108 -1.18 5.80 6.56
N ILE A 109 -1.78 6.83 5.97
CA ILE A 109 -2.86 7.62 6.57
C ILE A 109 -4.22 7.03 6.24
N SER A 110 -4.44 6.69 4.97
CA SER A 110 -5.70 6.09 4.51
C SER A 110 -5.52 5.27 3.25
N SER A 111 -6.45 4.35 3.03
CA SER A 111 -6.64 3.67 1.75
C SER A 111 -8.13 3.50 1.48
N GLU A 112 -8.57 3.85 0.29
CA GLU A 112 -9.98 3.89 -0.09
C GLU A 112 -10.15 3.37 -1.51
N ALA A 113 -11.15 2.52 -1.73
CA ALA A 113 -11.53 2.08 -3.06
C ALA A 113 -12.94 2.53 -3.41
N GLN A 114 -13.18 2.81 -4.68
CA GLN A 114 -14.47 3.21 -5.23
C GLN A 114 -14.68 2.53 -6.58
N VAL A 115 -15.87 1.97 -6.79
CA VAL A 115 -16.30 1.55 -8.13
C VAL A 115 -16.88 2.76 -8.86
N ILE A 116 -16.42 3.00 -10.07
CA ILE A 116 -16.82 4.12 -10.92
C ILE A 116 -17.42 3.53 -12.19
N SER A 117 -18.69 3.82 -12.43
CA SER A 117 -19.35 3.42 -13.68
C SER A 117 -18.94 4.34 -14.83
N GLY A 118 -18.57 3.73 -15.95
CA GLY A 118 -18.14 4.42 -17.17
C GLY A 118 -18.74 3.80 -18.43
N GLU A 119 -18.63 4.53 -19.55
CA GLU A 119 -19.14 4.07 -20.86
C GLU A 119 -18.44 2.79 -21.35
N ASN A 120 -17.19 2.58 -20.95
CA ASN A 120 -16.38 1.41 -21.32
C ASN A 120 -16.40 0.29 -20.27
N GLY A 121 -17.30 0.36 -19.30
CA GLY A 121 -17.44 -0.57 -18.18
C GLY A 121 -17.05 0.06 -16.85
N ASP A 122 -17.33 -0.68 -15.79
CA ASP A 122 -17.02 -0.26 -14.43
C ASP A 122 -15.52 -0.37 -14.14
N SER A 123 -15.00 0.58 -13.36
CA SER A 123 -13.59 0.65 -12.97
C SER A 123 -13.47 0.72 -11.45
N ILE A 124 -12.42 0.11 -10.91
CA ILE A 124 -12.02 0.26 -9.52
C ILE A 124 -10.99 1.39 -9.45
N ARG A 125 -11.24 2.38 -8.61
CA ARG A 125 -10.27 3.42 -8.27
C ARG A 125 -9.81 3.19 -6.84
N LEU A 126 -8.52 2.93 -6.66
CA LEU A 126 -7.85 2.89 -5.36
C LEU A 126 -7.11 4.21 -5.13
N THR A 127 -7.20 4.74 -3.93
CA THR A 127 -6.38 5.87 -3.46
C THR A 127 -5.73 5.50 -2.13
N ILE A 128 -4.41 5.55 -2.08
CA ILE A 128 -3.60 5.35 -0.86
C ILE A 128 -2.94 6.68 -0.53
N ARG A 129 -3.04 7.11 0.73
CA ARG A 129 -2.39 8.33 1.23
C ARG A 129 -1.28 7.92 2.17
N THR A 130 -0.05 8.31 1.82
CA THR A 130 1.13 8.01 2.62
C THR A 130 1.87 9.30 2.92
N ASN A 131 2.08 9.61 4.19
CA ASN A 131 3.01 10.65 4.59
C ASN A 131 4.41 10.06 4.51
N LEU A 132 5.32 10.71 3.78
CA LEU A 132 6.74 10.33 3.71
C LEU A 132 7.60 11.44 4.29
N GLU A 133 8.65 11.04 5.01
CA GLU A 133 9.62 11.93 5.62
C GLU A 133 11.04 11.48 5.28
N LEU A 134 11.87 12.43 4.86
CA LEU A 134 13.31 12.27 4.71
C LEU A 134 14.01 12.99 5.85
N ARG A 135 14.84 12.28 6.58
CA ARG A 135 15.61 12.82 7.72
C ARG A 135 17.10 12.68 7.46
N ASP A 136 17.85 13.72 7.77
CA ASP A 136 19.30 13.63 8.00
C ASP A 136 19.58 13.28 9.46
N ALA A 137 20.86 13.33 9.87
CA ALA A 137 21.27 13.04 11.25
C ALA A 137 20.65 14.00 12.30
N ASN A 138 20.18 15.18 11.89
CA ASN A 138 19.81 16.26 12.80
C ASN A 138 18.32 16.61 12.74
N ARG A 139 17.68 16.49 11.57
CA ARG A 139 16.33 17.00 11.35
C ARG A 139 15.60 16.28 10.21
N THR A 140 14.29 16.49 10.13
CA THR A 140 13.52 16.23 8.92
C THR A 140 13.87 17.30 7.88
N VAL A 141 14.39 16.88 6.72
CA VAL A 141 14.77 17.77 5.62
C VAL A 141 13.69 17.89 4.56
N TRP A 142 12.86 16.87 4.45
CA TRP A 142 11.70 16.87 3.55
C TRP A 142 10.56 16.05 4.15
N SER A 143 9.33 16.46 3.93
CA SER A 143 8.13 15.71 4.27
C SER A 143 6.98 16.10 3.36
N THR A 144 6.19 15.11 2.90
CA THR A 144 5.02 15.35 2.08
C THR A 144 4.02 14.21 2.18
N VAL A 145 2.76 14.48 1.82
CA VAL A 145 1.73 13.45 1.68
C VAL A 145 1.60 13.11 0.20
N ILE A 146 1.93 11.87 -0.14
CA ILE A 146 1.77 11.33 -1.49
C ILE A 146 0.38 10.69 -1.62
N PHE A 147 -0.24 10.90 -2.78
CA PHE A 147 -1.53 10.32 -3.16
C PHE A 147 -1.32 9.29 -4.26
N GLY A 148 -1.05 8.06 -3.88
CA GLY A 148 -1.02 6.92 -4.80
C GLY A 148 -2.43 6.64 -5.31
N ARG A 149 -2.73 7.03 -6.56
CA ARG A 149 -4.03 6.78 -7.17
C ARG A 149 -3.89 5.88 -8.38
N GLY A 150 -4.57 4.74 -8.35
CA GLY A 150 -4.69 3.82 -9.47
C GLY A 150 -6.14 3.58 -9.86
N THR A 151 -6.41 3.43 -11.15
CA THR A 151 -7.72 3.07 -11.68
C THR A 151 -7.55 1.95 -12.70
N ALA A 152 -8.30 0.87 -12.55
CA ALA A 152 -8.31 -0.27 -13.45
C ALA A 152 -9.75 -0.66 -13.77
N LEU A 153 -10.00 -1.27 -14.93
CA LEU A 153 -11.29 -1.88 -15.20
C LEU A 153 -11.56 -3.00 -14.19
N VAL A 154 -12.83 -3.23 -13.83
CA VAL A 154 -13.19 -4.34 -12.95
C VAL A 154 -12.70 -5.68 -13.52
N SER A 155 -12.65 -5.81 -14.85
CA SER A 155 -12.10 -7.00 -15.54
C SER A 155 -10.59 -7.19 -15.38
N GLU A 156 -9.83 -6.14 -15.02
CA GLU A 156 -8.39 -6.22 -14.71
C GLU A 156 -8.13 -6.55 -13.24
N GLY A 157 -9.17 -6.57 -12.43
CA GLY A 157 -9.10 -6.85 -11.01
C GLY A 157 -8.58 -5.68 -10.16
N PHE A 158 -8.59 -5.90 -8.85
CA PHE A 158 -8.10 -4.93 -7.87
C PHE A 158 -6.58 -4.77 -7.95
N GLU A 159 -5.86 -5.83 -8.31
CA GLU A 159 -4.40 -5.84 -8.48
C GLU A 159 -3.95 -4.80 -9.51
N GLY A 160 -4.70 -4.65 -10.60
CA GLY A 160 -4.43 -3.62 -11.61
C GLY A 160 -4.55 -2.19 -11.06
N ALA A 161 -5.55 -1.93 -10.21
CA ALA A 161 -5.70 -0.64 -9.55
C ALA A 161 -4.59 -0.41 -8.51
N LEU A 162 -4.22 -1.46 -7.74
CA LEU A 162 -3.15 -1.39 -6.75
C LEU A 162 -1.80 -1.13 -7.41
N GLY A 163 -1.44 -1.87 -8.46
CA GLY A 163 -0.19 -1.65 -9.19
C GLY A 163 -0.05 -0.20 -9.65
N ARG A 164 -1.09 0.34 -10.32
CA ARG A 164 -1.09 1.75 -10.76
C ARG A 164 -1.04 2.76 -9.61
N ALA A 165 -1.63 2.42 -8.44
CA ALA A 165 -1.53 3.27 -7.25
C ALA A 165 -0.11 3.29 -6.69
N LEU A 166 0.58 2.15 -6.68
CA LEU A 166 1.98 2.04 -6.25
C LEU A 166 2.92 2.75 -7.23
N ASP A 167 2.75 2.56 -8.55
CA ASP A 167 3.50 3.29 -9.58
C ASP A 167 3.36 4.80 -9.41
N ARG A 168 2.12 5.26 -9.15
CA ARG A 168 1.86 6.68 -8.91
C ARG A 168 2.54 7.16 -7.63
N THR A 169 2.50 6.37 -6.56
CA THR A 169 3.21 6.69 -5.30
C THR A 169 4.70 6.88 -5.55
N VAL A 170 5.34 5.94 -6.24
CA VAL A 170 6.77 5.98 -6.54
C VAL A 170 7.11 7.18 -7.43
N ASN A 171 6.37 7.37 -8.52
CA ASN A 171 6.64 8.46 -9.47
C ASN A 171 6.45 9.85 -8.85
N ASP A 172 5.40 10.05 -8.04
CA ASP A 172 5.15 11.34 -7.39
C ASP A 172 6.18 11.63 -6.30
N PHE A 173 6.60 10.61 -5.53
CA PHE A 173 7.63 10.74 -4.52
C PHE A 173 9.00 11.07 -5.13
N ILE A 174 9.46 10.27 -6.12
CA ILE A 174 10.77 10.48 -6.75
C ILE A 174 10.77 11.74 -7.62
N GLY A 175 9.63 12.07 -8.24
CA GLY A 175 9.45 13.28 -9.05
C GLY A 175 9.33 14.58 -8.23
N ASP A 176 9.22 14.49 -6.89
CA ASP A 176 9.14 15.68 -6.05
C ASP A 176 10.44 16.48 -6.11
N THR A 177 10.37 17.72 -6.57
CA THR A 177 11.54 18.57 -6.77
C THR A 177 12.26 18.88 -5.46
N TYR A 178 11.55 19.04 -4.35
CA TYR A 178 12.16 19.30 -3.05
C TYR A 178 12.86 18.07 -2.51
N PHE A 179 12.28 16.88 -2.67
CA PHE A 179 12.97 15.63 -2.37
C PHE A 179 14.28 15.52 -3.15
N GLN A 180 14.23 15.76 -4.47
CA GLN A 180 15.42 15.71 -5.33
C GLN A 180 16.50 16.71 -4.88
N ILE A 181 16.13 17.95 -4.53
CA ILE A 181 17.08 18.96 -4.02
C ILE A 181 17.81 18.49 -2.76
N GLU A 182 17.15 17.75 -1.90
CA GLU A 182 17.75 17.26 -0.65
C GLU A 182 18.69 16.07 -0.87
N VAL A 183 18.40 15.20 -1.85
CA VAL A 183 19.18 13.96 -2.07
C VAL A 183 20.21 14.06 -3.19
N LEU A 184 20.02 14.96 -4.18
CA LEU A 184 20.94 15.20 -5.29
C LEU A 184 21.84 16.41 -5.03
#